data_85e74c94d7343e11c738a46b56ee7185
#
_entry.id   85e74c94d7343e11c738a46b56ee7185
#
_cell.length_a   1.000
_cell.length_b   1.000
_cell.length_c   1.000
_cell.angle_alpha   90.00
_cell.angle_beta   90.00
_cell.angle_gamma   90.00
#
_symmetry.space_group_name_H-M   'P 1'
#
loop_
_entity.id
_entity.type
_entity.pdbx_description
1 polymer ?
#
loop_
_entity_poly.entity_id
_entity_poly.type
_entity_poly.pdbx_seq_one_letter_code
_entity_poly.pdbx_strand_id
1 'polypeptide(L)'
;MESGRGSLDIRRLGRIAYADGLALQERLVDERKRGLISDTLLILEHTPVVTLGRNARTENLLVSEERLLSQGVELFEAGRGGDVTYHGPGQVVGYPIVEIPEGRRDVHRYVRELEEVMIRVCADYGFAARRIAGKSGTCLLYTSPSPRDRTRSRMPSSA
;
A
#
# COMPACT_ATOMS: atom_id res chain seq x y z
N MET A 1 -34.86 8.43 6.93
CA MET A 1 -34.12 8.25 5.67
C MET A 1 -32.87 7.46 5.98
N GLU A 2 -32.91 6.15 5.75
CA GLU A 2 -31.72 5.32 5.85
C GLU A 2 -30.75 5.75 4.75
N SER A 3 -29.61 6.28 5.14
CA SER A 3 -28.49 6.53 4.21
C SER A 3 -28.07 5.17 3.67
N GLY A 4 -28.38 4.91 2.40
CA GLY A 4 -28.04 3.67 1.73
C GLY A 4 -26.56 3.37 1.95
N ARG A 5 -26.27 2.32 2.70
CA ARG A 5 -24.94 1.73 2.76
C ARG A 5 -24.65 1.24 1.36
N GLY A 6 -23.81 1.98 0.65
CA GLY A 6 -23.34 1.55 -0.67
C GLY A 6 -22.76 0.15 -0.56
N SER A 7 -23.04 -0.72 -1.52
CA SER A 7 -22.45 -2.05 -1.58
C SER A 7 -20.96 -1.92 -1.94
N LEU A 8 -20.10 -2.66 -1.24
CA LEU A 8 -18.69 -2.81 -1.58
C LEU A 8 -18.50 -4.15 -2.29
N ASP A 9 -18.08 -4.11 -3.54
CA ASP A 9 -17.70 -5.30 -4.30
C ASP A 9 -16.25 -5.69 -3.97
N ILE A 10 -16.02 -6.91 -3.51
CA ILE A 10 -14.68 -7.39 -3.14
C ILE A 10 -14.22 -8.40 -4.19
N ARG A 11 -13.18 -8.04 -4.93
CA ARG A 11 -12.58 -8.88 -5.98
C ARG A 11 -11.24 -9.43 -5.54
N ARG A 12 -11.13 -10.76 -5.44
CA ARG A 12 -9.88 -11.47 -5.15
C ARG A 12 -9.26 -11.93 -6.45
N LEU A 13 -8.10 -11.40 -6.80
CA LEU A 13 -7.47 -11.57 -8.11
C LEU A 13 -6.31 -12.58 -8.08
N GLY A 14 -5.93 -13.08 -6.89
CA GLY A 14 -4.74 -13.92 -6.77
C GLY A 14 -3.46 -13.11 -7.04
N ARG A 15 -2.52 -13.71 -7.77
CA ARG A 15 -1.24 -13.08 -8.10
C ARG A 15 -1.26 -12.55 -9.53
N ILE A 16 -0.98 -11.26 -9.70
CA ILE A 16 -0.96 -10.58 -11.00
C ILE A 16 0.28 -9.69 -11.14
N ALA A 17 0.69 -9.40 -12.37
CA ALA A 17 1.75 -8.43 -12.63
C ALA A 17 1.34 -7.03 -12.19
N TYR A 18 2.33 -6.19 -11.85
CA TYR A 18 2.03 -4.82 -11.37
C TYR A 18 1.36 -3.97 -12.44
N ALA A 19 1.84 -4.08 -13.70
CA ALA A 19 1.26 -3.35 -14.83
C ALA A 19 -0.20 -3.71 -15.06
N ASP A 20 -0.56 -5.01 -14.97
CA ASP A 20 -1.95 -5.48 -15.12
C ASP A 20 -2.84 -4.94 -13.99
N GLY A 21 -2.30 -4.94 -12.77
CA GLY A 21 -2.98 -4.36 -11.59
C GLY A 21 -3.25 -2.86 -11.75
N LEU A 22 -2.28 -2.12 -12.29
CA LEU A 22 -2.42 -0.69 -12.55
C LEU A 22 -3.46 -0.40 -13.63
N ALA A 23 -3.38 -1.09 -14.77
CA ALA A 23 -4.35 -0.94 -15.86
C ALA A 23 -5.79 -1.27 -15.41
N LEU A 24 -5.93 -2.31 -14.58
CA LEU A 24 -7.23 -2.65 -13.98
C LEU A 24 -7.75 -1.55 -13.07
N GLN A 25 -6.90 -0.97 -12.22
CA GLN A 25 -7.27 0.15 -11.34
C GLN A 25 -7.75 1.36 -12.15
N GLU A 26 -7.01 1.77 -13.19
CA GLU A 26 -7.36 2.91 -14.04
C GLU A 26 -8.74 2.72 -14.69
N ARG A 27 -9.00 1.53 -15.24
CA ARG A 27 -10.29 1.18 -15.82
C ARG A 27 -11.42 1.26 -14.79
N LEU A 28 -11.24 0.64 -13.62
CA LEU A 28 -12.28 0.61 -12.58
C LEU A 28 -12.53 2.00 -11.98
N VAL A 29 -11.50 2.85 -11.89
CA VAL A 29 -11.66 4.25 -11.48
C VAL A 29 -12.54 5.02 -12.48
N ASP A 30 -12.33 4.83 -13.80
CA ASP A 30 -13.18 5.43 -14.82
C ASP A 30 -14.62 4.91 -14.75
N GLU A 31 -14.80 3.59 -14.68
CA GLU A 31 -16.12 2.95 -14.54
C GLU A 31 -16.85 3.46 -13.28
N ARG A 32 -16.14 3.62 -12.15
CA ARG A 32 -16.71 4.12 -10.91
C ARG A 32 -17.12 5.59 -11.02
N LYS A 33 -16.28 6.44 -11.62
CA LYS A 33 -16.60 7.85 -11.88
C LYS A 33 -17.83 8.02 -12.75
N ARG A 34 -18.06 7.10 -13.68
CA ARG A 34 -19.24 7.08 -14.56
C ARG A 34 -20.46 6.45 -13.91
N GLY A 35 -20.35 5.96 -12.67
CA GLY A 35 -21.44 5.30 -11.95
C GLY A 35 -21.81 3.91 -12.52
N LEU A 36 -20.93 3.29 -13.29
CA LEU A 36 -21.17 1.99 -13.93
C LEU A 36 -20.93 0.82 -12.96
N ILE A 37 -20.16 1.04 -11.91
CA ILE A 37 -19.88 0.05 -10.88
C ILE A 37 -20.06 0.66 -9.49
N SER A 38 -20.29 -0.19 -8.49
CA SER A 38 -20.27 0.19 -7.08
C SER A 38 -18.84 0.37 -6.58
N ASP A 39 -18.68 0.83 -5.33
CA ASP A 39 -17.40 0.83 -4.64
C ASP A 39 -16.77 -0.56 -4.70
N THR A 40 -15.49 -0.63 -5.04
CA THR A 40 -14.79 -1.89 -5.27
C THR A 40 -13.50 -1.94 -4.45
N LEU A 41 -13.21 -3.09 -3.84
CA LEU A 41 -11.94 -3.39 -3.22
C LEU A 41 -11.27 -4.55 -3.96
N LEU A 42 -10.11 -4.31 -4.56
CA LEU A 42 -9.28 -5.37 -5.10
C LEU A 42 -8.36 -5.91 -4.02
N ILE A 43 -8.31 -7.22 -3.86
CA ILE A 43 -7.38 -7.94 -2.99
C ILE A 43 -6.53 -8.85 -3.86
N LEU A 44 -5.22 -8.70 -3.79
CA LEU A 44 -4.29 -9.43 -4.66
C LEU A 44 -2.89 -9.54 -4.05
N GLU A 45 -2.02 -10.29 -4.70
CA GLU A 45 -0.57 -10.24 -4.58
C GLU A 45 0.02 -9.82 -5.92
N HIS A 46 1.19 -9.19 -5.91
CA HIS A 46 1.94 -8.97 -7.14
C HIS A 46 3.00 -10.05 -7.39
N THR A 47 3.33 -10.29 -8.65
CA THR A 47 4.61 -10.89 -9.02
C THR A 47 5.74 -10.02 -8.47
N PRO A 48 6.96 -10.58 -8.26
CA PRO A 48 8.06 -9.80 -7.71
C PRO A 48 8.33 -8.53 -8.52
N VAL A 49 8.20 -7.37 -7.88
CA VAL A 49 8.40 -6.06 -8.50
C VAL A 49 8.95 -5.06 -7.50
N VAL A 50 9.91 -4.26 -7.93
CA VAL A 50 10.36 -3.04 -7.26
C VAL A 50 9.69 -1.85 -7.93
N THR A 51 8.96 -1.04 -7.16
CA THR A 51 8.33 0.18 -7.67
C THR A 51 9.10 1.41 -7.21
N LEU A 52 9.38 2.31 -8.15
CA LEU A 52 9.99 3.60 -7.89
C LEU A 52 8.89 4.66 -7.79
N GLY A 53 8.73 5.27 -6.64
CA GLY A 53 7.81 6.39 -6.44
C GLY A 53 8.43 7.71 -6.93
N ARG A 54 7.63 8.79 -6.96
CA ARG A 54 8.07 10.12 -7.43
C ARG A 54 9.26 10.72 -6.67
N ASN A 55 9.52 10.24 -5.45
CA ASN A 55 10.66 10.67 -4.62
C ASN A 55 11.75 9.59 -4.56
N ALA A 56 11.70 8.60 -5.46
CA ALA A 56 12.69 7.54 -5.49
C ALA A 56 14.07 8.13 -5.81
N ARG A 57 15.04 7.72 -4.99
CA ARG A 57 16.44 8.04 -5.21
C ARG A 57 17.16 6.81 -5.73
N THR A 58 17.93 6.98 -6.78
CA THR A 58 18.71 5.89 -7.39
C THR A 58 19.63 5.21 -6.36
N GLU A 59 20.10 5.97 -5.37
CA GLU A 59 20.95 5.48 -4.27
C GLU A 59 20.26 4.45 -3.37
N ASN A 60 18.91 4.45 -3.35
CA ASN A 60 18.11 3.50 -2.57
C ASN A 60 17.87 2.18 -3.31
N LEU A 61 18.23 2.13 -4.60
CA LEU A 61 18.24 0.90 -5.38
C LEU A 61 19.64 0.28 -5.29
N LEU A 62 19.81 -0.64 -4.34
CA LEU A 62 21.12 -1.23 -4.00
C LEU A 62 21.63 -2.25 -5.02
N VAL A 63 20.84 -2.57 -6.04
CA VAL A 63 21.17 -3.53 -7.10
C VAL A 63 20.80 -2.94 -8.46
N SER A 64 21.52 -3.32 -9.51
CA SER A 64 21.20 -2.88 -10.87
C SER A 64 19.90 -3.50 -11.37
N GLU A 65 19.25 -2.84 -12.32
CA GLU A 65 18.04 -3.34 -12.98
C GLU A 65 18.28 -4.70 -13.62
N GLU A 66 19.42 -4.89 -14.30
CA GLU A 66 19.78 -6.18 -14.92
C GLU A 66 19.82 -7.30 -13.89
N ARG A 67 20.34 -7.03 -12.69
CA ARG A 67 20.36 -8.02 -11.61
C ARG A 67 18.98 -8.31 -11.07
N LEU A 68 18.09 -7.33 -10.94
CA LEU A 68 16.70 -7.54 -10.58
C LEU A 68 16.01 -8.44 -11.60
N LEU A 69 16.12 -8.10 -12.89
CA LEU A 69 15.53 -8.86 -13.98
C LEU A 69 16.06 -10.30 -14.02
N SER A 70 17.35 -10.51 -13.81
CA SER A 70 17.96 -11.86 -13.75
C SER A 70 17.40 -12.72 -12.59
N GLN A 71 16.83 -12.09 -11.57
CA GLN A 71 16.16 -12.75 -10.44
C GLN A 71 14.64 -12.82 -10.62
N GLY A 72 14.11 -12.44 -11.77
CA GLY A 72 12.68 -12.42 -12.03
C GLY A 72 11.92 -11.32 -11.29
N VAL A 73 12.62 -10.24 -10.91
CA VAL A 73 12.03 -9.06 -10.24
C VAL A 73 11.93 -7.93 -11.26
N GLU A 74 10.73 -7.44 -11.51
CA GLU A 74 10.50 -6.31 -12.40
C GLU A 74 10.86 -4.99 -11.70
N LEU A 75 11.30 -4.00 -12.48
CA LEU A 75 11.44 -2.62 -12.04
C LEU A 75 10.35 -1.78 -12.71
N PHE A 76 9.60 -1.01 -11.93
CA PHE A 76 8.47 -0.24 -12.44
C PHE A 76 8.46 1.19 -11.89
N GLU A 77 8.42 2.18 -12.76
CA GLU A 77 8.22 3.58 -12.36
C GLU A 77 6.73 3.81 -12.06
N ALA A 78 6.41 4.05 -10.80
CA ALA A 78 5.04 4.22 -10.33
C ALA A 78 4.74 5.70 -10.07
N GLY A 79 3.58 6.16 -10.52
CA GLY A 79 3.09 7.54 -10.28
C GLY A 79 2.73 7.85 -8.81
N ARG A 80 2.95 6.90 -7.87
CA ARG A 80 2.68 7.07 -6.44
C ARG A 80 3.70 7.97 -5.74
N GLY A 81 3.33 8.51 -4.60
CA GLY A 81 4.28 9.15 -3.70
C GLY A 81 5.22 8.14 -3.03
N GLY A 82 6.20 8.64 -2.29
CA GLY A 82 7.19 7.83 -1.59
C GLY A 82 8.40 7.47 -2.44
N ASP A 83 9.23 6.60 -1.88
CA ASP A 83 10.52 6.16 -2.41
C ASP A 83 10.40 4.76 -3.06
N VAL A 84 11.44 3.95 -2.97
CA VAL A 84 11.49 2.58 -3.47
C VAL A 84 10.63 1.65 -2.60
N THR A 85 9.86 0.76 -3.22
CA THR A 85 9.06 -0.25 -2.51
C THR A 85 9.10 -1.56 -3.28
N TYR A 86 9.28 -2.68 -2.55
CA TYR A 86 9.15 -4.02 -3.10
C TYR A 86 7.75 -4.57 -2.85
N HIS A 87 7.18 -5.19 -3.86
CA HIS A 87 6.00 -6.04 -3.77
C HIS A 87 6.32 -7.43 -4.28
N GLY A 88 5.69 -8.46 -3.70
CA GLY A 88 5.92 -9.82 -4.12
C GLY A 88 5.03 -10.83 -3.40
N PRO A 89 5.22 -12.12 -3.69
CA PRO A 89 4.45 -13.21 -3.10
C PRO A 89 4.46 -13.18 -1.58
N GLY A 90 3.29 -13.41 -0.98
CA GLY A 90 3.09 -13.33 0.48
C GLY A 90 2.75 -11.93 0.99
N GLN A 91 2.82 -10.89 0.15
CA GLN A 91 2.37 -9.55 0.50
C GLN A 91 0.96 -9.32 -0.04
N VAL A 92 -0.03 -9.26 0.84
CA VAL A 92 -1.41 -8.92 0.48
C VAL A 92 -1.48 -7.43 0.16
N VAL A 93 -2.01 -7.11 -1.00
CA VAL A 93 -2.21 -5.74 -1.48
C VAL A 93 -3.70 -5.49 -1.63
N GLY A 94 -4.17 -4.34 -1.10
CA GLY A 94 -5.55 -3.88 -1.24
C GLY A 94 -5.61 -2.58 -2.02
N TYR A 95 -6.40 -2.53 -3.09
CA TYR A 95 -6.69 -1.31 -3.85
C TYR A 95 -8.16 -0.93 -3.69
N PRO A 96 -8.50 0.00 -2.79
CA PRO A 96 -9.85 0.51 -2.67
C PRO A 96 -10.14 1.53 -3.79
N ILE A 97 -11.18 1.26 -4.57
CA ILE A 97 -11.72 2.14 -5.62
C ILE A 97 -13.10 2.56 -5.14
N VAL A 98 -13.13 3.65 -4.40
CA VAL A 98 -14.32 4.10 -3.68
C VAL A 98 -14.60 5.56 -3.97
N GLU A 99 -15.87 5.93 -3.97
CA GLU A 99 -16.24 7.34 -4.01
C GLU A 99 -16.18 7.93 -2.61
N ILE A 100 -15.49 9.05 -2.48
CA ILE A 100 -15.52 9.86 -1.26
C ILE A 100 -16.60 10.92 -1.46
N PRO A 101 -17.73 10.84 -0.71
CA PRO A 101 -18.83 11.79 -0.84
C PRO A 101 -18.37 13.24 -0.64
N GLU A 102 -19.01 14.18 -1.32
CA GLU A 102 -18.63 15.60 -1.34
C GLU A 102 -18.40 16.21 0.06
N GLY A 103 -19.31 15.93 1.00
CA GLY A 103 -19.18 16.40 2.39
C GLY A 103 -18.11 15.68 3.24
N ARG A 104 -17.38 14.70 2.67
CA ARG A 104 -16.34 13.92 3.32
C ARG A 104 -15.01 13.89 2.55
N ARG A 105 -14.82 14.78 1.60
CA ARG A 105 -13.59 14.89 0.78
C ARG A 105 -12.41 15.40 1.60
N ASP A 106 -12.01 14.61 2.58
CA ASP A 106 -10.83 14.82 3.42
C ASP A 106 -9.91 13.60 3.28
N VAL A 107 -8.81 13.79 2.55
CA VAL A 107 -7.80 12.74 2.29
C VAL A 107 -7.15 12.28 3.59
N HIS A 108 -6.90 13.17 4.54
CA HIS A 108 -6.30 12.81 5.83
C HIS A 108 -7.23 11.90 6.62
N ARG A 109 -8.52 12.23 6.64
CA ARG A 109 -9.54 11.39 7.28
C ARG A 109 -9.63 10.02 6.60
N TYR A 110 -9.65 9.99 5.26
CA TYR A 110 -9.68 8.74 4.51
C TYR A 110 -8.48 7.84 4.82
N VAL A 111 -7.27 8.39 4.84
CA VAL A 111 -6.07 7.63 5.24
C VAL A 111 -6.19 7.09 6.67
N ARG A 112 -6.73 7.88 7.61
CA ARG A 112 -6.97 7.44 8.99
C ARG A 112 -7.99 6.29 9.07
N GLU A 113 -9.00 6.30 8.24
CA GLU A 113 -9.99 5.21 8.15
C GLU A 113 -9.34 3.94 7.60
N LEU A 114 -8.46 4.03 6.60
CA LEU A 114 -7.67 2.89 6.10
C LEU A 114 -6.70 2.33 7.16
N GLU A 115 -6.02 3.20 7.90
CA GLU A 115 -5.17 2.80 9.02
C GLU A 115 -5.98 2.02 10.08
N GLU A 116 -7.20 2.45 10.38
CA GLU A 116 -8.08 1.75 11.30
C GLU A 116 -8.45 0.35 10.80
N VAL A 117 -8.74 0.20 9.50
CA VAL A 117 -8.98 -1.12 8.89
C VAL A 117 -7.78 -2.03 9.11
N MET A 118 -6.55 -1.54 8.83
CA MET A 118 -5.33 -2.33 9.02
C MET A 118 -5.10 -2.72 10.48
N ILE A 119 -5.38 -1.82 11.43
CA ILE A 119 -5.26 -2.11 12.87
C ILE A 119 -6.22 -3.24 13.26
N ARG A 120 -7.47 -3.20 12.79
CA ARG A 120 -8.46 -4.25 13.06
C ARG A 120 -8.07 -5.58 12.43
N VAL A 121 -7.62 -5.56 11.17
CA VAL A 121 -7.11 -6.78 10.52
C VAL A 121 -5.97 -7.39 11.34
N CYS A 122 -4.99 -6.58 11.76
CA CYS A 122 -3.90 -7.09 12.60
C CYS A 122 -4.41 -7.68 13.92
N ALA A 123 -5.39 -7.04 14.56
CA ALA A 123 -5.98 -7.53 15.82
C ALA A 123 -6.71 -8.87 15.64
N ASP A 124 -7.40 -9.09 14.52
CA ASP A 124 -8.07 -10.36 14.19
C ASP A 124 -7.06 -11.52 14.08
N TYR A 125 -5.80 -11.21 13.71
CA TYR A 125 -4.68 -12.16 13.70
C TYR A 125 -3.88 -12.20 15.01
N GLY A 126 -4.32 -11.48 16.05
CA GLY A 126 -3.66 -11.46 17.36
C GLY A 126 -2.46 -10.52 17.45
N PHE A 127 -2.27 -9.62 16.48
CA PHE A 127 -1.15 -8.67 16.48
C PHE A 127 -1.59 -7.28 16.94
N ALA A 128 -0.83 -6.70 17.88
CA ALA A 128 -1.03 -5.31 18.28
C ALA A 128 -0.42 -4.37 17.23
N ALA A 129 -1.24 -3.54 16.63
CA ALA A 129 -0.82 -2.52 15.67
C ALA A 129 -1.29 -1.13 16.11
N ARG A 130 -0.54 -0.09 15.78
CA ARG A 130 -0.89 1.29 16.11
C ARG A 130 -0.44 2.29 15.06
N ARG A 131 -1.01 3.49 15.13
CA ARG A 131 -0.53 4.66 14.40
C ARG A 131 0.70 5.25 15.08
N ILE A 132 1.61 5.81 14.29
CA ILE A 132 2.74 6.59 14.78
C ILE A 132 2.48 8.06 14.44
N ALA A 133 2.61 8.95 15.44
CA ALA A 133 2.43 10.37 15.22
C ALA A 133 3.39 10.92 14.16
N GLY A 134 2.87 11.72 13.22
CA GLY A 134 3.64 12.29 12.11
C GLY A 134 3.99 11.33 10.98
N LYS A 135 3.50 10.07 11.01
CA LYS A 135 3.69 9.11 9.93
C LYS A 135 2.33 8.62 9.43
N SER A 136 2.24 8.36 8.12
CA SER A 136 1.10 7.66 7.54
C SER A 136 1.36 6.15 7.57
N GLY A 137 0.30 5.37 7.83
CA GLY A 137 0.37 3.92 7.91
C GLY A 137 0.27 3.37 9.32
N THR A 138 0.30 2.06 9.41
CA THR A 138 0.13 1.31 10.66
C THR A 138 1.40 0.54 10.97
N CYS A 139 1.85 0.62 12.21
CA CYS A 139 3.05 -0.06 12.69
C CYS A 139 2.68 -1.23 13.59
N LEU A 140 3.21 -2.41 13.28
CA LEU A 140 3.19 -3.55 14.19
C LEU A 140 4.27 -3.35 15.27
N LEU A 141 3.86 -3.52 16.52
CA LEU A 141 4.78 -3.47 17.65
C LEU A 141 5.44 -4.84 17.81
N TYR A 142 6.48 -5.10 17.02
CA TYR A 142 7.35 -6.22 17.29
C TYR A 142 8.36 -5.87 18.36
N THR A 143 8.61 -6.83 19.25
CA THR A 143 9.68 -6.78 20.25
C THR A 143 11.09 -6.89 19.63
N SER A 144 11.17 -7.16 18.32
CA SER A 144 12.44 -7.19 17.60
C SER A 144 12.59 -5.92 16.75
N PRO A 145 13.65 -5.13 16.96
CA PRO A 145 13.89 -3.93 16.15
C PRO A 145 14.08 -4.32 14.68
N SER A 146 13.41 -3.59 13.78
CA SER A 146 13.63 -3.72 12.35
C SER A 146 15.13 -3.50 12.05
N PRO A 147 15.72 -4.22 11.08
CA PRO A 147 17.07 -3.92 10.63
C PRO A 147 17.30 -2.45 10.26
N ARG A 148 16.25 -1.73 9.84
CA ARG A 148 16.29 -0.29 9.57
C ARG A 148 16.39 0.56 10.85
N ASP A 149 15.96 0.05 11.98
CA ASP A 149 16.00 0.78 13.27
C ASP A 149 17.37 0.64 13.93
N ARG A 150 18.15 -0.40 13.60
CA ARG A 150 19.52 -0.60 14.10
C ARG A 150 20.50 0.48 13.65
N THR A 151 20.25 1.14 12.53
CA THR A 151 21.14 2.19 12.00
C THR A 151 20.93 3.56 12.65
N ARG A 152 19.80 3.77 13.37
CA ARG A 152 19.52 5.01 14.07
C ARG A 152 19.92 5.04 15.55
N SER A 153 20.23 3.90 16.14
CA SER A 153 20.55 3.81 17.57
C SER A 153 22.08 3.87 17.89
N ARG A 154 22.92 4.12 16.91
CA ARG A 154 24.34 4.38 17.12
C ARG A 154 24.68 5.86 16.99
N MET A 155 24.16 6.69 17.89
CA MET A 155 24.91 7.90 18.27
C MET A 155 25.82 7.53 19.43
N PRO A 156 27.15 7.67 19.31
CA PRO A 156 28.02 7.57 20.47
C PRO A 156 27.67 8.71 21.40
N SER A 157 27.37 8.40 22.66
CA SER A 157 27.37 9.39 23.70
C SER A 157 28.82 9.92 23.82
N SER A 158 29.03 11.15 23.38
CA SER A 158 30.26 11.86 23.67
C SER A 158 30.34 12.07 25.15
N ALA A 159 31.41 11.54 25.75
CA ALA A 159 31.88 11.87 27.09
C ALA A 159 32.21 13.39 27.17
#